data_f6722b245bf837d7dfb4f45a9d223bc4
#
_entry.id   f6722b245bf837d7dfb4f45a9d223bc4
#
_cell.length_a   1.000
_cell.length_b   1.000
_cell.length_c   1.000
_cell.angle_alpha   90.00
_cell.angle_beta   90.00
_cell.angle_gamma   90.00
#
_symmetry.space_group_name_H-M   'P 1'
#
loop_
_entity.id
_entity.type
_entity.pdbx_description
1 polymer ?
#
loop_
_entity_poly.entity_id
_entity_poly.type
_entity_poly.pdbx_seq_one_letter_code
_entity_poly.pdbx_strand_id
1 'polypeptide(L)'
;MTGGPATATAATGHGLDGATTRRRFVTVSFLFWFPIGMSIATGVLLFTERGVGLAAVAAFYAVHSLTAAAMELPTGGLSDVIGRRPALAVAGLLNLAAFTLIGLGAAAWAIVLGMGLMGLARALSSGPAEAWYVDTVHAHAGPDADLRTGLARGGSATSAALALGTLLGGGLPWLLGLAPGAGEWLADTTGGLVIPLSVPALLGALIEVVFVLYVLSALPEPPRPRTTLRRVVGGVPAAIAAGLRLGARDALIRRILLTASAAGAALAALELLTPGRAAAVMGTAESGALVFAGLACAGYLCHALGSQLAPFVARFTGGSERAVLASLGLVALGLTLLGLTAHSMSTLATAVAVTGYGLVYLGLGAAGPNENDLLHRRVDASGRATALSVQSLSLQLVAAGAGLAAGTLPTGPLPWLLAAAVVMAGALLWVRRAAPAKPLPGAVPHTETEASAAVSARP
;
A
#
# COMPACT_ATOMS: atom_id res chain seq x y z
N MET A 1 -6.21 -69.11 0.20
CA MET A 1 -6.31 -68.00 -0.79
C MET A 1 -6.00 -66.71 -0.06
N THR A 2 -4.76 -66.27 -0.16
CA THR A 2 -4.16 -65.17 0.57
C THR A 2 -4.27 -63.91 -0.26
N GLY A 3 -5.12 -62.95 0.17
CA GLY A 3 -5.19 -61.62 -0.39
C GLY A 3 -4.08 -60.75 0.20
N GLY A 4 -3.05 -60.42 -0.60
CA GLY A 4 -2.00 -59.53 -0.21
C GLY A 4 -2.49 -58.06 -0.12
N PRO A 5 -1.90 -57.22 0.73
CA PRO A 5 -2.26 -55.83 0.85
C PRO A 5 -1.83 -55.06 -0.42
N ALA A 6 -2.78 -54.35 -1.03
CA ALA A 6 -2.51 -53.43 -2.10
C ALA A 6 -1.59 -52.30 -1.58
N THR A 7 -0.34 -52.31 -2.01
CA THR A 7 0.59 -51.20 -1.85
C THR A 7 0.05 -49.99 -2.57
N ALA A 8 -0.48 -49.02 -1.80
CA ALA A 8 -0.77 -47.69 -2.29
C ALA A 8 0.55 -47.08 -2.78
N THR A 9 0.69 -46.98 -4.08
CA THR A 9 1.81 -46.26 -4.73
C THR A 9 1.66 -44.80 -4.35
N ALA A 10 2.47 -44.33 -3.40
CA ALA A 10 2.61 -42.92 -3.08
C ALA A 10 3.09 -42.22 -4.37
N ALA A 11 2.21 -41.45 -4.96
CA ALA A 11 2.56 -40.53 -6.02
C ALA A 11 3.60 -39.55 -5.46
N THR A 12 4.86 -39.77 -5.84
CA THR A 12 5.98 -38.86 -5.59
C THR A 12 5.75 -37.58 -6.41
N GLY A 13 4.77 -36.79 -6.02
CA GLY A 13 4.62 -35.41 -6.49
C GLY A 13 5.78 -34.63 -5.88
N HIS A 14 6.62 -34.05 -6.72
CA HIS A 14 7.67 -33.08 -6.34
C HIS A 14 7.03 -31.80 -5.79
N GLY A 15 6.38 -31.88 -4.66
CA GLY A 15 5.83 -30.74 -3.97
C GLY A 15 6.96 -29.97 -3.26
N LEU A 16 6.89 -28.63 -3.31
CA LEU A 16 7.81 -27.78 -2.58
C LEU A 16 7.63 -28.00 -1.07
N ASP A 17 8.72 -28.18 -0.33
CA ASP A 17 8.66 -28.18 1.13
C ASP A 17 8.21 -26.81 1.67
N GLY A 18 7.67 -26.75 2.89
CA GLY A 18 7.14 -25.54 3.48
C GLY A 18 8.19 -24.43 3.66
N ALA A 19 9.47 -24.79 3.84
CA ALA A 19 10.56 -23.84 3.97
C ALA A 19 10.88 -23.17 2.62
N THR A 20 10.94 -23.96 1.55
CA THR A 20 11.17 -23.48 0.18
C THR A 20 9.98 -22.62 -0.30
N THR A 21 8.74 -23.04 -0.06
CA THR A 21 7.53 -22.26 -0.38
C THR A 21 7.58 -20.90 0.27
N ARG A 22 7.90 -20.82 1.55
CA ARG A 22 8.03 -19.56 2.28
C ARG A 22 9.17 -18.69 1.76
N ARG A 23 10.36 -19.26 1.48
CA ARG A 23 11.47 -18.48 0.89
C ARG A 23 11.08 -17.87 -0.45
N ARG A 24 10.43 -18.62 -1.33
CA ARG A 24 9.98 -18.13 -2.64
C ARG A 24 8.96 -17.01 -2.49
N PHE A 25 8.00 -17.13 -1.58
CA PHE A 25 7.03 -16.07 -1.28
C PHE A 25 7.71 -14.79 -0.78
N VAL A 26 8.63 -14.91 0.18
CA VAL A 26 9.42 -13.79 0.71
C VAL A 26 10.23 -13.10 -0.41
N THR A 27 10.89 -13.88 -1.27
CA THR A 27 11.68 -13.35 -2.39
C THR A 27 10.80 -12.64 -3.41
N VAL A 28 9.66 -13.19 -3.79
CA VAL A 28 8.70 -12.56 -4.71
C VAL A 28 8.18 -11.25 -4.13
N SER A 29 7.79 -11.24 -2.85
CA SER A 29 7.34 -10.03 -2.16
C SER A 29 8.42 -8.95 -2.15
N PHE A 30 9.68 -9.34 -1.85
CA PHE A 30 10.78 -8.39 -1.86
C PHE A 30 11.06 -7.83 -3.25
N LEU A 31 11.24 -8.70 -4.25
CA LEU A 31 11.62 -8.30 -5.61
C LEU A 31 10.57 -7.41 -6.28
N PHE A 32 9.28 -7.63 -6.02
CA PHE A 32 8.21 -6.80 -6.57
C PHE A 32 8.18 -5.39 -5.98
N TRP A 33 8.35 -5.26 -4.65
CA TRP A 33 8.20 -3.97 -3.97
C TRP A 33 9.47 -3.14 -3.93
N PHE A 34 10.64 -3.75 -4.14
CA PHE A 34 11.92 -3.05 -4.09
C PHE A 34 12.10 -1.98 -5.19
N PRO A 35 11.79 -2.25 -6.49
CA PRO A 35 11.80 -1.23 -7.53
C PRO A 35 10.81 -0.09 -7.30
N ILE A 36 9.63 -0.40 -6.75
CA ILE A 36 8.63 0.59 -6.37
C ILE A 36 9.22 1.52 -5.29
N GLY A 37 9.86 0.95 -4.26
CA GLY A 37 10.58 1.71 -3.25
C GLY A 37 11.60 2.66 -3.87
N MET A 38 12.42 2.20 -4.82
CA MET A 38 13.44 3.02 -5.48
C MET A 38 12.86 4.25 -6.18
N SER A 39 11.65 4.17 -6.71
CA SER A 39 11.01 5.28 -7.42
C SER A 39 10.33 6.30 -6.49
N ILE A 40 10.05 5.95 -5.23
CA ILE A 40 9.32 6.83 -4.28
C ILE A 40 10.12 8.12 -4.02
N ALA A 41 11.43 8.00 -3.77
CA ALA A 41 12.24 9.15 -3.38
C ALA A 41 12.47 10.14 -4.54
N THR A 42 12.47 9.66 -5.77
CA THR A 42 12.89 10.43 -6.94
C THR A 42 11.74 10.86 -7.85
N GLY A 43 10.57 10.21 -7.79
CA GLY A 43 9.52 10.38 -8.80
C GLY A 43 9.07 11.82 -9.00
N VAL A 44 8.70 12.54 -7.92
CA VAL A 44 8.29 13.96 -8.02
C VAL A 44 9.45 14.83 -8.52
N LEU A 45 10.66 14.63 -7.96
CA LEU A 45 11.84 15.42 -8.29
C LEU A 45 12.29 15.20 -9.73
N LEU A 46 12.24 13.96 -10.24
CA LEU A 46 12.54 13.64 -11.62
C LEU A 46 11.66 14.43 -12.61
N PHE A 47 10.38 14.52 -12.31
CA PHE A 47 9.45 15.24 -13.19
C PHE A 47 9.64 16.75 -13.10
N THR A 48 9.85 17.28 -11.90
CA THR A 48 10.10 18.72 -11.71
C THR A 48 11.42 19.17 -12.32
N GLU A 49 12.49 18.38 -12.24
CA GLU A 49 13.77 18.65 -12.91
C GLU A 49 13.63 18.64 -14.45
N ARG A 50 12.70 17.86 -14.97
CA ARG A 50 12.34 17.88 -16.40
C ARG A 50 11.42 19.05 -16.79
N GLY A 51 11.22 20.02 -15.90
CA GLY A 51 10.40 21.20 -16.13
C GLY A 51 8.89 20.95 -16.04
N VAL A 52 8.44 19.79 -15.53
CA VAL A 52 7.01 19.51 -15.35
C VAL A 52 6.49 20.24 -14.13
N GLY A 53 5.47 21.08 -14.30
CA GLY A 53 4.82 21.79 -13.19
C GLY A 53 4.13 20.81 -12.22
N LEU A 54 4.02 21.21 -10.95
CA LEU A 54 3.49 20.36 -9.87
C LEU A 54 2.06 19.88 -10.13
N ALA A 55 1.23 20.68 -10.78
CA ALA A 55 -0.13 20.29 -11.19
C ALA A 55 -0.13 19.10 -12.17
N ALA A 56 0.79 19.08 -13.13
CA ALA A 56 0.93 17.98 -14.07
C ALA A 56 1.53 16.74 -13.37
N VAL A 57 2.48 16.91 -12.46
CA VAL A 57 2.98 15.83 -11.60
C VAL A 57 1.85 15.20 -10.80
N ALA A 58 1.00 16.02 -10.17
CA ALA A 58 -0.18 15.53 -9.47
C ALA A 58 -1.15 14.76 -10.38
N ALA A 59 -1.34 15.22 -11.63
CA ALA A 59 -2.15 14.52 -12.62
C ALA A 59 -1.54 13.14 -12.99
N PHE A 60 -0.22 13.02 -13.08
CA PHE A 60 0.44 11.74 -13.32
C PHE A 60 0.18 10.75 -12.16
N TYR A 61 0.31 11.18 -10.92
CA TYR A 61 -0.02 10.35 -9.75
C TYR A 61 -1.52 10.03 -9.68
N ALA A 62 -2.40 10.96 -10.10
CA ALA A 62 -3.82 10.68 -10.20
C ALA A 62 -4.13 9.59 -11.23
N VAL A 63 -3.45 9.57 -12.40
CA VAL A 63 -3.58 8.50 -13.39
C VAL A 63 -3.21 7.15 -12.78
N HIS A 64 -2.09 7.08 -12.04
CA HIS A 64 -1.69 5.86 -11.32
C HIS A 64 -2.79 5.39 -10.35
N SER A 65 -3.23 6.26 -9.45
CA SER A 65 -4.22 5.93 -8.42
C SER A 65 -5.58 5.55 -9.02
N LEU A 66 -6.05 6.29 -10.03
CA LEU A 66 -7.32 6.01 -10.68
C LEU A 66 -7.28 4.70 -11.47
N THR A 67 -6.16 4.41 -12.16
CA THR A 67 -5.98 3.13 -12.87
C THR A 67 -5.95 1.97 -11.87
N ALA A 68 -5.19 2.09 -10.79
CA ALA A 68 -5.15 1.08 -9.73
C ALA A 68 -6.55 0.86 -9.14
N ALA A 69 -7.26 1.93 -8.79
CA ALA A 69 -8.62 1.87 -8.26
C ALA A 69 -9.61 1.20 -9.23
N ALA A 70 -9.61 1.60 -10.49
CA ALA A 70 -10.52 1.07 -11.51
C ALA A 70 -10.27 -0.42 -11.79
N MET A 71 -9.02 -0.85 -11.72
CA MET A 71 -8.61 -2.20 -12.08
C MET A 71 -8.53 -3.17 -10.90
N GLU A 72 -8.58 -2.70 -9.65
CA GLU A 72 -8.44 -3.56 -8.46
C GLU A 72 -9.49 -4.68 -8.40
N LEU A 73 -10.76 -4.36 -8.63
CA LEU A 73 -11.83 -5.35 -8.64
C LEU A 73 -11.76 -6.30 -9.86
N PRO A 74 -11.56 -5.82 -11.11
CA PRO A 74 -11.41 -6.70 -12.27
C PRO A 74 -10.20 -7.64 -12.15
N THR A 75 -9.06 -7.15 -11.65
CA THR A 75 -7.82 -7.94 -11.59
C THR A 75 -7.79 -8.91 -10.43
N GLY A 76 -8.50 -8.63 -9.33
CA GLY A 76 -8.61 -9.54 -8.19
C GLY A 76 -9.10 -10.94 -8.61
N GLY A 77 -10.10 -11.03 -9.49
CA GLY A 77 -10.55 -12.30 -10.04
C GLY A 77 -9.79 -12.78 -11.29
N LEU A 78 -9.01 -11.90 -11.94
CA LEU A 78 -8.27 -12.27 -13.15
C LEU A 78 -7.18 -13.31 -12.84
N SER A 79 -6.51 -13.22 -11.71
CA SER A 79 -5.52 -14.19 -11.25
C SER A 79 -6.11 -15.60 -11.05
N ASP A 80 -7.41 -15.72 -10.80
CA ASP A 80 -8.12 -17.00 -10.72
C ASP A 80 -8.35 -17.60 -12.13
N VAL A 81 -8.42 -16.75 -13.17
CA VAL A 81 -8.60 -17.17 -14.56
C VAL A 81 -7.28 -17.58 -15.21
N ILE A 82 -6.29 -16.66 -15.20
CA ILE A 82 -5.02 -16.85 -15.91
C ILE A 82 -3.98 -17.60 -15.09
N GLY A 83 -4.09 -17.59 -13.77
CA GLY A 83 -3.14 -18.18 -12.83
C GLY A 83 -2.37 -17.15 -11.99
N ARG A 84 -1.90 -17.59 -10.84
CA ARG A 84 -1.12 -16.73 -9.92
C ARG A 84 0.23 -16.34 -10.53
N ARG A 85 0.95 -17.32 -11.08
CA ARG A 85 2.25 -17.13 -11.72
C ARG A 85 2.18 -16.24 -12.96
N PRO A 86 1.30 -16.47 -13.96
CA PRO A 86 1.16 -15.56 -15.09
C PRO A 86 0.71 -14.15 -14.69
N ALA A 87 -0.18 -14.00 -13.71
CA ALA A 87 -0.62 -12.69 -13.21
C ALA A 87 0.57 -11.89 -12.66
N LEU A 88 1.42 -12.50 -11.82
CA LEU A 88 2.62 -11.87 -11.30
C LEU A 88 3.62 -11.53 -12.41
N ALA A 89 3.85 -12.43 -13.37
CA ALA A 89 4.74 -12.17 -14.49
C ALA A 89 4.26 -10.98 -15.35
N VAL A 90 2.96 -10.90 -15.64
CA VAL A 90 2.38 -9.75 -16.36
C VAL A 90 2.51 -8.47 -15.54
N ALA A 91 2.27 -8.51 -14.23
CA ALA A 91 2.48 -7.34 -13.35
C ALA A 91 3.92 -6.83 -13.41
N GLY A 92 4.91 -7.74 -13.37
CA GLY A 92 6.33 -7.37 -13.52
C GLY A 92 6.66 -6.79 -14.90
N LEU A 93 6.10 -7.33 -15.99
CA LEU A 93 6.29 -6.77 -17.34
C LEU A 93 5.66 -5.38 -17.48
N LEU A 94 4.50 -5.15 -16.85
CA LEU A 94 3.87 -3.83 -16.82
C LEU A 94 4.73 -2.83 -16.03
N ASN A 95 5.28 -3.22 -14.89
CA ASN A 95 6.21 -2.38 -14.12
C ASN A 95 7.51 -2.13 -14.88
N LEU A 96 8.08 -3.13 -15.54
CA LEU A 96 9.26 -2.98 -16.40
C LEU A 96 9.02 -1.88 -17.46
N ALA A 97 7.91 -1.96 -18.18
CA ALA A 97 7.54 -0.95 -19.17
C ALA A 97 7.30 0.42 -18.50
N ALA A 98 6.62 0.45 -17.36
CA ALA A 98 6.34 1.67 -16.61
C ALA A 98 7.64 2.38 -16.17
N PHE A 99 8.54 1.68 -15.50
CA PHE A 99 9.81 2.25 -15.03
C PHE A 99 10.71 2.70 -16.18
N THR A 100 10.72 1.97 -17.31
CA THR A 100 11.43 2.38 -18.50
C THR A 100 10.86 3.68 -19.08
N LEU A 101 9.52 3.77 -19.22
CA LEU A 101 8.86 4.98 -19.70
C LEU A 101 9.04 6.17 -18.75
N ILE A 102 8.99 5.96 -17.44
CA ILE A 102 9.20 7.02 -16.45
C ILE A 102 10.66 7.45 -16.42
N GLY A 103 11.60 6.51 -16.44
CA GLY A 103 13.04 6.79 -16.40
C GLY A 103 13.55 7.51 -17.64
N LEU A 104 13.08 7.15 -18.84
CA LEU A 104 13.47 7.74 -20.12
C LEU A 104 12.51 8.83 -20.61
N GLY A 105 11.28 8.90 -20.06
CA GLY A 105 10.20 9.73 -20.58
C GLY A 105 10.50 11.23 -20.48
N ALA A 106 10.88 11.86 -21.58
CA ALA A 106 10.94 13.30 -21.72
C ALA A 106 9.58 13.92 -22.09
N ALA A 107 8.66 13.14 -22.66
CA ALA A 107 7.35 13.59 -23.10
C ALA A 107 6.25 13.21 -22.08
N ALA A 108 5.31 14.12 -21.84
CA ALA A 108 4.22 13.91 -20.87
C ALA A 108 3.40 12.64 -21.15
N TRP A 109 3.13 12.31 -22.41
CA TRP A 109 2.37 11.09 -22.76
C TRP A 109 3.06 9.80 -22.30
N ALA A 110 4.41 9.74 -22.37
CA ALA A 110 5.19 8.58 -21.94
C ALA A 110 5.09 8.40 -20.42
N ILE A 111 5.17 9.51 -19.68
CA ILE A 111 5.02 9.50 -18.22
C ILE A 111 3.59 9.08 -17.84
N VAL A 112 2.56 9.64 -18.49
CA VAL A 112 1.15 9.27 -18.27
C VAL A 112 0.93 7.77 -18.52
N LEU A 113 1.46 7.25 -19.64
CA LEU A 113 1.37 5.82 -19.95
C LEU A 113 2.10 4.99 -18.90
N GLY A 114 3.33 5.38 -18.52
CA GLY A 114 4.11 4.70 -17.46
C GLY A 114 3.35 4.65 -16.13
N MET A 115 2.77 5.77 -15.70
CA MET A 115 1.98 5.83 -14.46
C MET A 115 0.70 4.98 -14.54
N GLY A 116 0.03 4.95 -15.70
CA GLY A 116 -1.10 4.06 -15.94
C GLY A 116 -0.71 2.57 -15.88
N LEU A 117 0.40 2.19 -16.52
CA LEU A 117 0.91 0.82 -16.48
C LEU A 117 1.32 0.40 -15.06
N MET A 118 1.95 1.30 -14.29
CA MET A 118 2.28 1.05 -12.88
C MET A 118 1.02 0.85 -12.02
N GLY A 119 -0.03 1.66 -12.24
CA GLY A 119 -1.32 1.50 -11.57
C GLY A 119 -1.99 0.15 -11.90
N LEU A 120 -1.92 -0.28 -13.17
CA LEU A 120 -2.41 -1.58 -13.60
C LEU A 120 -1.59 -2.74 -13.00
N ALA A 121 -0.26 -2.63 -12.97
CA ALA A 121 0.63 -3.60 -12.35
C ALA A 121 0.32 -3.76 -10.85
N ARG A 122 0.14 -2.64 -10.14
CA ARG A 122 -0.27 -2.63 -8.73
C ARG A 122 -1.58 -3.38 -8.50
N ALA A 123 -2.60 -3.09 -9.29
CA ALA A 123 -3.90 -3.75 -9.18
C ALA A 123 -3.79 -5.27 -9.45
N LEU A 124 -3.03 -5.65 -10.48
CA LEU A 124 -2.87 -7.06 -10.86
C LEU A 124 -2.02 -7.85 -9.86
N SER A 125 -1.09 -7.21 -9.16
CA SER A 125 -0.23 -7.86 -8.14
C SER A 125 -0.89 -7.99 -6.78
N SER A 126 -1.98 -7.25 -6.53
CA SER A 126 -2.69 -7.28 -5.25
C SER A 126 -3.32 -8.65 -5.02
N GLY A 127 -2.72 -9.44 -4.11
CA GLY A 127 -3.20 -10.76 -3.72
C GLY A 127 -2.60 -11.99 -4.40
N PRO A 128 -2.16 -12.03 -5.68
CA PRO A 128 -1.67 -13.26 -6.31
C PRO A 128 -0.48 -13.91 -5.61
N ALA A 129 0.45 -13.14 -5.04
CA ALA A 129 1.59 -13.68 -4.32
C ALA A 129 1.17 -14.38 -3.02
N GLU A 130 0.31 -13.75 -2.24
CA GLU A 130 -0.24 -14.33 -1.01
C GLU A 130 -1.11 -15.55 -1.31
N ALA A 131 -1.99 -15.44 -2.33
CA ALA A 131 -2.83 -16.55 -2.75
C ALA A 131 -1.99 -17.73 -3.24
N TRP A 132 -0.92 -17.49 -4.02
CA TRP A 132 0.03 -18.55 -4.41
C TRP A 132 0.65 -19.23 -3.20
N TYR A 133 1.06 -18.47 -2.19
CA TYR A 133 1.62 -19.02 -0.96
C TYR A 133 0.61 -19.89 -0.22
N VAL A 134 -0.61 -19.39 0.00
CA VAL A 134 -1.70 -20.08 0.68
C VAL A 134 -2.07 -21.37 -0.07
N ASP A 135 -2.32 -21.29 -1.38
CA ASP A 135 -2.70 -22.41 -2.22
C ASP A 135 -1.60 -23.50 -2.21
N THR A 136 -0.34 -23.09 -2.29
CA THR A 136 0.81 -24.02 -2.27
C THR A 136 0.99 -24.70 -0.90
N VAL A 137 0.82 -23.96 0.20
CA VAL A 137 0.92 -24.54 1.56
C VAL A 137 -0.24 -25.50 1.81
N HIS A 138 -1.46 -25.12 1.45
CA HIS A 138 -2.63 -26.00 1.62
C HIS A 138 -2.53 -27.28 0.77
N ALA A 139 -1.96 -27.20 -0.43
CA ALA A 139 -1.76 -28.37 -1.28
C ALA A 139 -0.78 -29.41 -0.68
N HIS A 140 0.15 -28.96 0.21
CA HIS A 140 1.18 -29.84 0.80
C HIS A 140 0.88 -30.25 2.24
N ALA A 141 0.42 -29.31 3.06
CA ALA A 141 0.24 -29.48 4.50
C ALA A 141 -1.23 -29.55 4.94
N GLY A 142 -2.16 -29.46 3.99
CA GLY A 142 -3.61 -29.48 4.26
C GLY A 142 -4.19 -28.11 4.64
N PRO A 143 -5.54 -28.03 4.73
CA PRO A 143 -6.25 -26.76 4.95
C PRO A 143 -6.02 -26.13 6.35
N ASP A 144 -5.57 -26.94 7.32
CA ASP A 144 -5.32 -26.49 8.70
C ASP A 144 -3.87 -26.02 8.94
N ALA A 145 -3.05 -25.93 7.88
CA ALA A 145 -1.66 -25.52 7.97
C ALA A 145 -1.48 -24.09 8.50
N ASP A 146 -0.46 -23.86 9.34
CA ASP A 146 -0.15 -22.50 9.83
C ASP A 146 0.41 -21.61 8.70
N LEU A 147 -0.36 -20.61 8.33
CA LEU A 147 -0.01 -19.59 7.33
C LEU A 147 0.62 -18.35 7.95
N ARG A 148 0.42 -18.10 9.25
CA ARG A 148 0.73 -16.84 9.94
C ARG A 148 2.20 -16.46 9.81
N THR A 149 3.09 -17.42 10.08
CA THR A 149 4.55 -17.20 10.01
C THR A 149 5.01 -16.80 8.60
N GLY A 150 4.47 -17.42 7.56
CA GLY A 150 4.84 -17.11 6.18
C GLY A 150 4.28 -15.76 5.73
N LEU A 151 3.02 -15.49 6.00
CA LEU A 151 2.38 -14.20 5.68
C LEU A 151 3.08 -13.04 6.40
N ALA A 152 3.42 -13.20 7.69
CA ALA A 152 4.16 -12.19 8.43
C ALA A 152 5.55 -11.93 7.82
N ARG A 153 6.28 -12.97 7.39
CA ARG A 153 7.58 -12.81 6.73
C ARG A 153 7.46 -12.15 5.35
N GLY A 154 6.41 -12.46 4.59
CA GLY A 154 6.11 -11.77 3.33
C GLY A 154 5.87 -10.27 3.55
N GLY A 155 5.03 -9.91 4.52
CA GLY A 155 4.78 -8.51 4.89
C GLY A 155 6.06 -7.80 5.37
N SER A 156 6.90 -8.46 6.16
CA SER A 156 8.21 -7.91 6.56
C SER A 156 9.14 -7.70 5.37
N ALA A 157 9.13 -8.62 4.39
CA ALA A 157 9.92 -8.50 3.17
C ALA A 157 9.45 -7.32 2.31
N THR A 158 8.15 -7.11 2.17
CA THR A 158 7.56 -5.95 1.50
C THR A 158 8.00 -4.64 2.17
N SER A 159 7.91 -4.55 3.50
CA SER A 159 8.33 -3.36 4.24
C SER A 159 9.83 -3.10 4.10
N ALA A 160 10.66 -4.14 4.20
CA ALA A 160 12.10 -4.04 4.00
C ALA A 160 12.46 -3.60 2.57
N ALA A 161 11.77 -4.15 1.56
CA ALA A 161 11.95 -3.81 0.16
C ALA A 161 11.63 -2.33 -0.10
N LEU A 162 10.51 -1.84 0.41
CA LEU A 162 10.13 -0.42 0.31
C LEU A 162 11.16 0.48 0.99
N ALA A 163 11.56 0.17 2.23
CA ALA A 163 12.52 0.99 2.97
C ALA A 163 13.90 1.01 2.30
N LEU A 164 14.47 -0.15 1.99
CA LEU A 164 15.77 -0.27 1.33
C LEU A 164 15.74 0.31 -0.08
N GLY A 165 14.66 0.05 -0.83
CA GLY A 165 14.46 0.61 -2.15
C GLY A 165 14.42 2.14 -2.11
N THR A 166 13.66 2.72 -1.18
CA THR A 166 13.55 4.18 -1.02
C THR A 166 14.90 4.81 -0.66
N LEU A 167 15.66 4.20 0.26
CA LEU A 167 17.00 4.68 0.63
C LEU A 167 17.97 4.64 -0.55
N LEU A 168 17.99 3.54 -1.29
CA LEU A 168 18.83 3.43 -2.48
C LEU A 168 18.36 4.38 -3.59
N GLY A 169 17.04 4.52 -3.77
CA GLY A 169 16.46 5.44 -4.75
C GLY A 169 16.85 6.88 -4.51
N GLY A 170 16.85 7.35 -3.27
CA GLY A 170 17.32 8.69 -2.93
C GLY A 170 18.85 8.81 -2.87
N GLY A 171 19.55 7.74 -2.45
CA GLY A 171 21.00 7.74 -2.31
C GLY A 171 21.75 7.70 -3.63
N LEU A 172 21.26 6.98 -4.64
CA LEU A 172 21.95 6.85 -5.94
C LEU A 172 22.12 8.18 -6.68
N PRO A 173 21.09 9.03 -6.86
CA PRO A 173 21.27 10.34 -7.48
C PRO A 173 22.24 11.23 -6.71
N TRP A 174 22.16 11.20 -5.38
CA TRP A 174 23.07 11.95 -4.53
C TRP A 174 24.52 11.49 -4.69
N LEU A 175 24.79 10.19 -4.71
CA LEU A 175 26.13 9.63 -4.95
C LEU A 175 26.68 10.03 -6.34
N LEU A 176 25.83 10.01 -7.37
CA LEU A 176 26.20 10.48 -8.70
C LEU A 176 26.52 11.99 -8.71
N GLY A 177 25.80 12.78 -7.92
CA GLY A 177 26.06 14.21 -7.75
C GLY A 177 27.37 14.54 -7.02
N LEU A 178 27.94 13.60 -6.22
CA LEU A 178 29.24 13.75 -5.58
C LEU A 178 30.40 13.53 -6.55
N ALA A 179 30.20 12.80 -7.66
CA ALA A 179 31.25 12.54 -8.65
C ALA A 179 31.27 13.70 -9.65
N PRO A 180 32.37 14.50 -9.72
CA PRO A 180 32.45 15.65 -10.64
C PRO A 180 32.21 15.23 -12.08
N GLY A 181 31.27 15.90 -12.75
CA GLY A 181 30.94 15.64 -14.15
C GLY A 181 30.12 14.36 -14.43
N ALA A 182 29.86 13.48 -13.45
CA ALA A 182 29.15 12.22 -13.72
C ALA A 182 27.71 12.45 -14.17
N GLY A 183 27.01 13.39 -13.57
CA GLY A 183 25.65 13.77 -13.98
C GLY A 183 25.60 14.39 -15.39
N GLU A 184 26.56 15.29 -15.69
CA GLU A 184 26.71 15.91 -17.01
C GLU A 184 27.06 14.87 -18.06
N TRP A 185 28.07 14.03 -17.79
CA TRP A 185 28.44 12.93 -18.69
C TRP A 185 27.26 12.02 -19.02
N LEU A 186 26.45 11.68 -18.02
CA LEU A 186 25.26 10.83 -18.18
C LEU A 186 24.22 11.51 -19.08
N ALA A 187 23.97 12.79 -18.86
CA ALA A 187 23.05 13.59 -19.68
C ALA A 187 23.57 13.75 -21.11
N ASP A 188 24.84 14.11 -21.27
CA ASP A 188 25.46 14.34 -22.59
C ASP A 188 25.48 13.06 -23.44
N THR A 189 25.89 11.93 -22.86
CA THR A 189 25.96 10.66 -23.58
C THR A 189 24.60 10.14 -24.00
N THR A 190 23.52 10.53 -23.29
CA THR A 190 22.14 10.09 -23.58
C THR A 190 21.30 11.17 -24.25
N GLY A 191 21.87 12.30 -24.62
CA GLY A 191 21.12 13.42 -25.20
C GLY A 191 20.07 14.00 -24.25
N GLY A 192 20.34 14.00 -22.94
CA GLY A 192 19.43 14.49 -21.88
C GLY A 192 18.33 13.51 -21.47
N LEU A 193 18.25 12.31 -22.05
CA LEU A 193 17.23 11.32 -21.71
C LEU A 193 17.42 10.75 -20.30
N VAL A 194 18.65 10.55 -19.87
CA VAL A 194 18.97 10.01 -18.55
C VAL A 194 19.67 11.09 -17.72
N ILE A 195 19.06 11.44 -16.60
CA ILE A 195 19.64 12.32 -15.58
C ILE A 195 19.83 11.50 -14.28
N PRO A 196 20.62 11.96 -13.29
CA PRO A 196 20.83 11.20 -12.06
C PRO A 196 19.55 10.69 -11.39
N LEU A 197 18.48 11.50 -11.38
CA LEU A 197 17.17 11.13 -10.84
C LEU A 197 16.43 10.05 -11.64
N SER A 198 16.84 9.78 -12.89
CA SER A 198 16.28 8.70 -13.72
C SER A 198 16.85 7.32 -13.35
N VAL A 199 18.06 7.29 -12.80
CA VAL A 199 18.82 6.05 -12.56
C VAL A 199 18.05 5.06 -11.66
N PRO A 200 17.40 5.47 -10.56
CA PRO A 200 16.62 4.55 -9.74
C PRO A 200 15.47 3.87 -10.49
N ALA A 201 14.75 4.60 -11.35
CA ALA A 201 13.67 4.02 -12.15
C ALA A 201 14.21 3.02 -13.18
N LEU A 202 15.32 3.32 -13.87
CA LEU A 202 15.94 2.42 -14.84
C LEU A 202 16.52 1.16 -14.20
N LEU A 203 17.15 1.29 -13.02
CA LEU A 203 17.57 0.12 -12.23
C LEU A 203 16.36 -0.68 -11.75
N GLY A 204 15.27 0.00 -11.38
CA GLY A 204 14.00 -0.64 -11.06
C GLY A 204 13.48 -1.47 -12.22
N ALA A 205 13.54 -0.94 -13.46
CA ALA A 205 13.18 -1.70 -14.67
C ALA A 205 14.03 -2.97 -14.83
N LEU A 206 15.34 -2.88 -14.59
CA LEU A 206 16.23 -4.05 -14.65
C LEU A 206 15.90 -5.10 -13.58
N ILE A 207 15.55 -4.65 -12.38
CA ILE A 207 15.16 -5.56 -11.30
C ILE A 207 13.82 -6.24 -11.61
N GLU A 208 12.90 -5.57 -12.31
CA GLU A 208 11.65 -6.19 -12.77
C GLU A 208 11.90 -7.32 -13.78
N VAL A 209 12.95 -7.25 -14.61
CA VAL A 209 13.37 -8.38 -15.43
C VAL A 209 13.75 -9.57 -14.54
N VAL A 210 14.55 -9.32 -13.49
CA VAL A 210 14.91 -10.37 -12.52
C VAL A 210 13.68 -10.94 -11.83
N PHE A 211 12.72 -10.08 -11.44
CA PHE A 211 11.46 -10.50 -10.84
C PHE A 211 10.67 -11.42 -11.79
N VAL A 212 10.48 -11.02 -13.04
CA VAL A 212 9.74 -11.84 -14.04
C VAL A 212 10.41 -13.19 -14.25
N LEU A 213 11.74 -13.19 -14.44
CA LEU A 213 12.52 -14.44 -14.61
C LEU A 213 12.41 -15.34 -13.37
N TYR A 214 12.47 -14.75 -12.17
CA TYR A 214 12.32 -15.49 -10.93
C TYR A 214 10.91 -16.09 -10.79
N VAL A 215 9.86 -15.32 -11.06
CA VAL A 215 8.46 -15.79 -11.04
C VAL A 215 8.27 -16.96 -12.00
N LEU A 216 8.78 -16.82 -13.23
CA LEU A 216 8.63 -17.85 -14.28
C LEU A 216 9.46 -19.11 -14.02
N SER A 217 10.59 -19.02 -13.34
CA SER A 217 11.45 -20.16 -13.06
C SER A 217 11.18 -20.85 -11.72
N ALA A 218 10.85 -20.06 -10.68
CA ALA A 218 10.80 -20.54 -9.32
C ALA A 218 9.40 -20.87 -8.79
N LEU A 219 8.32 -20.29 -9.36
CA LEU A 219 6.96 -20.51 -8.87
C LEU A 219 6.24 -21.58 -9.70
N PRO A 220 5.96 -22.79 -9.16
CA PRO A 220 5.00 -23.69 -9.78
C PRO A 220 3.60 -23.13 -9.70
N GLU A 221 2.80 -23.39 -10.73
CA GLU A 221 1.38 -23.00 -10.71
C GLU A 221 0.58 -24.02 -9.88
N PRO A 222 -0.09 -23.62 -8.79
CA PRO A 222 -0.89 -24.56 -8.01
C PRO A 222 -2.16 -24.98 -8.78
N PRO A 223 -2.71 -26.18 -8.48
CA PRO A 223 -4.00 -26.60 -9.00
C PRO A 223 -5.09 -25.59 -8.61
N ARG A 224 -5.96 -25.24 -9.54
CA ARG A 224 -7.01 -24.23 -9.31
C ARG A 224 -8.33 -24.60 -9.97
N PRO A 225 -9.48 -24.14 -9.41
CA PRO A 225 -10.78 -24.23 -10.08
C PRO A 225 -10.77 -23.42 -11.39
N ARG A 226 -11.41 -23.95 -12.43
CA ARG A 226 -11.54 -23.23 -13.69
C ARG A 226 -12.62 -22.13 -13.56
N THR A 227 -12.22 -20.88 -13.65
CA THR A 227 -13.10 -19.72 -13.68
C THR A 227 -13.01 -19.05 -15.05
N THR A 228 -14.07 -18.40 -15.51
CA THR A 228 -14.10 -17.71 -16.81
C THR A 228 -13.99 -16.21 -16.63
N LEU A 229 -13.28 -15.53 -17.54
CA LEU A 229 -13.15 -14.08 -17.54
C LEU A 229 -14.52 -13.36 -17.50
N ARG A 230 -15.49 -13.87 -18.28
CA ARG A 230 -16.86 -13.31 -18.31
C ARG A 230 -17.52 -13.32 -16.93
N ARG A 231 -17.30 -14.37 -16.13
CA ARG A 231 -17.84 -14.47 -14.75
C ARG A 231 -17.20 -13.45 -13.85
N VAL A 232 -15.88 -13.27 -13.93
CA VAL A 232 -15.13 -12.31 -13.15
C VAL A 232 -15.56 -10.88 -13.46
N VAL A 233 -15.48 -10.47 -14.73
CA VAL A 233 -15.85 -9.11 -15.15
C VAL A 233 -17.33 -8.83 -14.91
N GLY A 234 -18.20 -9.81 -15.17
CA GLY A 234 -19.64 -9.68 -14.90
C GLY A 234 -19.98 -9.52 -13.42
N GLY A 235 -19.12 -9.98 -12.51
CA GLY A 235 -19.28 -9.80 -11.05
C GLY A 235 -18.89 -8.42 -10.52
N VAL A 236 -18.06 -7.65 -11.25
CA VAL A 236 -17.53 -6.35 -10.80
C VAL A 236 -18.62 -5.34 -10.44
N PRO A 237 -19.66 -5.09 -11.28
CA PRO A 237 -20.72 -4.14 -10.91
C PRO A 237 -21.48 -4.54 -9.65
N ALA A 238 -21.70 -5.85 -9.45
CA ALA A 238 -22.35 -6.36 -8.25
C ALA A 238 -21.50 -6.16 -7.00
N ALA A 239 -20.18 -6.37 -7.10
CA ALA A 239 -19.24 -6.13 -6.01
C ALA A 239 -19.18 -4.65 -5.61
N ILE A 240 -19.11 -3.74 -6.59
CA ILE A 240 -19.16 -2.29 -6.35
C ILE A 240 -20.48 -1.91 -5.66
N ALA A 241 -21.62 -2.38 -6.20
CA ALA A 241 -22.93 -2.09 -5.63
C ALA A 241 -23.08 -2.67 -4.21
N ALA A 242 -22.50 -3.83 -3.94
CA ALA A 242 -22.49 -4.42 -2.60
C ALA A 242 -21.69 -3.58 -1.62
N GLY A 243 -20.50 -3.13 -2.00
CA GLY A 243 -19.65 -2.26 -1.18
C GLY A 243 -20.30 -0.90 -0.89
N LEU A 244 -20.87 -0.26 -1.91
CA LEU A 244 -21.60 1.02 -1.74
C LEU A 244 -22.82 0.85 -0.82
N ARG A 245 -23.58 -0.23 -0.99
CA ARG A 245 -24.72 -0.55 -0.10
C ARG A 245 -24.28 -0.80 1.34
N LEU A 246 -23.12 -1.45 1.52
CA LEU A 246 -22.58 -1.71 2.85
C LEU A 246 -22.24 -0.37 3.56
N GLY A 247 -21.52 0.53 2.91
CA GLY A 247 -21.23 1.86 3.44
C GLY A 247 -22.45 2.75 3.64
N ALA A 248 -23.47 2.62 2.76
CA ALA A 248 -24.71 3.39 2.90
C ALA A 248 -25.58 2.92 4.08
N ARG A 249 -25.61 1.61 4.36
CA ARG A 249 -26.49 1.00 5.38
C ARG A 249 -25.89 1.00 6.78
N ASP A 250 -24.58 0.90 6.89
CA ASP A 250 -23.88 0.83 8.18
C ASP A 250 -23.08 2.11 8.45
N ALA A 251 -23.44 2.82 9.53
CA ALA A 251 -22.82 4.07 9.90
C ALA A 251 -21.33 3.90 10.31
N LEU A 252 -20.98 2.75 10.93
CA LEU A 252 -19.59 2.48 11.32
C LEU A 252 -18.72 2.22 10.08
N ILE A 253 -19.19 1.41 9.13
CA ILE A 253 -18.48 1.14 7.89
C ILE A 253 -18.31 2.42 7.09
N ARG A 254 -19.35 3.25 7.00
CA ARG A 254 -19.25 4.56 6.35
C ARG A 254 -18.17 5.45 6.98
N ARG A 255 -18.07 5.46 8.32
CA ARG A 255 -16.99 6.20 9.01
C ARG A 255 -15.62 5.66 8.63
N ILE A 256 -15.42 4.34 8.63
CA ILE A 256 -14.16 3.71 8.23
C ILE A 256 -13.79 4.09 6.78
N LEU A 257 -14.74 4.04 5.83
CA LEU A 257 -14.50 4.43 4.45
C LEU A 257 -14.11 5.91 4.31
N LEU A 258 -14.79 6.80 5.05
CA LEU A 258 -14.47 8.23 5.06
C LEU A 258 -13.12 8.52 5.75
N THR A 259 -12.75 7.74 6.76
CA THR A 259 -11.41 7.82 7.38
C THR A 259 -10.33 7.36 6.42
N ALA A 260 -10.53 6.26 5.69
CA ALA A 260 -9.62 5.83 4.64
C ALA A 260 -9.46 6.90 3.54
N SER A 261 -10.56 7.56 3.17
CA SER A 261 -10.54 8.70 2.25
C SER A 261 -9.68 9.85 2.80
N ALA A 262 -9.83 10.19 4.07
CA ALA A 262 -9.04 11.24 4.72
C ALA A 262 -7.55 10.88 4.80
N ALA A 263 -7.22 9.61 5.07
CA ALA A 263 -5.86 9.08 5.01
C ALA A 263 -5.27 9.22 3.60
N GLY A 264 -6.05 8.95 2.54
CA GLY A 264 -5.66 9.18 1.16
C GLY A 264 -5.27 10.62 0.87
N ALA A 265 -6.05 11.59 1.37
CA ALA A 265 -5.72 13.01 1.23
C ALA A 265 -4.42 13.39 1.95
N ALA A 266 -4.19 12.86 3.16
CA ALA A 266 -2.96 13.09 3.92
C ALA A 266 -1.73 12.54 3.19
N LEU A 267 -1.79 11.30 2.72
CA LEU A 267 -0.69 10.65 1.99
C LEU A 267 -0.40 11.36 0.66
N ALA A 268 -1.43 11.75 -0.09
CA ALA A 268 -1.24 12.49 -1.35
C ALA A 268 -0.51 13.84 -1.13
N ALA A 269 -0.86 14.57 -0.08
CA ALA A 269 -0.16 15.82 0.27
C ALA A 269 1.30 15.54 0.65
N LEU A 270 1.57 14.51 1.47
CA LEU A 270 2.92 14.13 1.87
C LEU A 270 3.79 13.75 0.67
N GLU A 271 3.31 12.83 -0.17
CA GLU A 271 4.07 12.29 -1.29
C GLU A 271 4.34 13.34 -2.37
N LEU A 272 3.40 14.27 -2.59
CA LEU A 272 3.53 15.31 -3.61
C LEU A 272 4.40 16.48 -3.16
N LEU A 273 4.25 16.94 -1.91
CA LEU A 273 4.82 18.23 -1.47
C LEU A 273 6.15 18.08 -0.72
N THR A 274 6.38 16.94 -0.03
CA THR A 274 7.58 16.78 0.80
C THR A 274 8.88 16.70 -0.03
N PRO A 275 8.94 16.01 -1.20
CA PRO A 275 10.17 15.93 -1.97
C PRO A 275 10.68 17.30 -2.43
N GLY A 276 9.79 18.14 -2.97
CA GLY A 276 10.12 19.50 -3.39
C GLY A 276 10.60 20.38 -2.25
N ARG A 277 9.98 20.25 -1.07
CA ARG A 277 10.45 20.94 0.15
C ARG A 277 11.84 20.48 0.58
N ALA A 278 12.10 19.16 0.55
CA ALA A 278 13.41 18.62 0.87
C ALA A 278 14.50 19.14 -0.10
N ALA A 279 14.19 19.19 -1.40
CA ALA A 279 15.09 19.76 -2.40
C ALA A 279 15.35 21.26 -2.15
N ALA A 280 14.32 22.04 -1.82
CA ALA A 280 14.46 23.47 -1.51
C ALA A 280 15.33 23.72 -0.26
N VAL A 281 15.22 22.88 0.76
CA VAL A 281 16.07 22.99 1.97
C VAL A 281 17.53 22.60 1.68
N MET A 282 17.74 21.61 0.82
CA MET A 282 19.08 21.08 0.52
C MET A 282 19.80 21.79 -0.63
N GLY A 283 19.07 22.58 -1.43
CA GLY A 283 19.59 23.34 -2.55
C GLY A 283 19.72 22.57 -3.86
N THR A 284 19.64 21.22 -3.85
CA THR A 284 19.65 20.38 -5.07
C THR A 284 18.59 19.27 -4.99
N ALA A 285 18.13 18.83 -6.15
CA ALA A 285 17.13 17.76 -6.23
C ALA A 285 17.68 16.41 -5.74
N GLU A 286 18.94 16.10 -6.05
CA GLU A 286 19.61 14.87 -5.64
C GLU A 286 19.76 14.78 -4.11
N SER A 287 20.23 15.86 -3.47
CA SER A 287 20.32 15.93 -2.01
C SER A 287 18.92 15.91 -1.37
N GLY A 288 17.94 16.55 -2.00
CA GLY A 288 16.55 16.51 -1.60
C GLY A 288 15.97 15.10 -1.65
N ALA A 289 16.30 14.33 -2.69
CA ALA A 289 15.90 12.94 -2.83
C ALA A 289 16.43 12.05 -1.68
N LEU A 290 17.71 12.23 -1.30
CA LEU A 290 18.31 11.52 -0.17
C LEU A 290 17.60 11.88 1.16
N VAL A 291 17.39 13.17 1.42
CA VAL A 291 16.72 13.64 2.65
C VAL A 291 15.28 13.12 2.68
N PHE A 292 14.55 13.20 1.58
CA PHE A 292 13.20 12.66 1.50
C PHE A 292 13.18 11.14 1.70
N ALA A 293 14.15 10.41 1.16
CA ALA A 293 14.28 8.96 1.40
C ALA A 293 14.47 8.65 2.90
N GLY A 294 15.32 9.39 3.58
CA GLY A 294 15.50 9.28 5.04
C GLY A 294 14.21 9.57 5.82
N LEU A 295 13.50 10.63 5.43
CA LEU A 295 12.20 10.98 6.01
C LEU A 295 11.15 9.89 5.78
N ALA A 296 11.07 9.35 4.56
CA ALA A 296 10.13 8.26 4.25
C ALA A 296 10.41 7.02 5.08
N CYS A 297 11.66 6.63 5.24
CA CYS A 297 12.05 5.52 6.11
C CYS A 297 11.71 5.80 7.58
N ALA A 298 11.97 7.00 8.08
CA ALA A 298 11.55 7.40 9.43
C ALA A 298 10.02 7.37 9.57
N GLY A 299 9.30 7.79 8.53
CA GLY A 299 7.84 7.67 8.45
C GLY A 299 7.36 6.22 8.55
N TYR A 300 7.96 5.29 7.80
CA TYR A 300 7.62 3.86 7.89
C TYR A 300 7.89 3.29 9.28
N LEU A 301 8.97 3.70 9.95
CA LEU A 301 9.24 3.33 11.34
C LEU A 301 8.18 3.92 12.29
N CYS A 302 7.82 5.20 12.14
CA CYS A 302 6.75 5.81 12.91
C CYS A 302 5.41 5.11 12.70
N HIS A 303 5.08 4.72 11.46
CA HIS A 303 3.88 3.95 11.15
C HIS A 303 3.90 2.58 11.84
N ALA A 304 5.01 1.87 11.78
CA ALA A 304 5.17 0.58 12.46
C ALA A 304 5.03 0.72 13.97
N LEU A 305 5.64 1.74 14.57
CA LEU A 305 5.48 2.07 15.98
C LEU A 305 4.02 2.40 16.33
N GLY A 306 3.36 3.21 15.51
CA GLY A 306 1.93 3.52 15.69
C GLY A 306 1.07 2.26 15.71
N SER A 307 1.31 1.33 14.77
CA SER A 307 0.60 0.05 14.69
C SER A 307 0.82 -0.81 15.95
N GLN A 308 2.05 -0.83 16.47
CA GLN A 308 2.37 -1.53 17.73
C GLN A 308 1.69 -0.88 18.95
N LEU A 309 1.57 0.44 18.95
CA LEU A 309 0.94 1.20 20.03
C LEU A 309 -0.59 1.19 19.94
N ALA A 310 -1.21 0.76 18.85
CA ALA A 310 -2.66 0.80 18.64
C ALA A 310 -3.47 0.15 19.78
N PRO A 311 -3.12 -1.04 20.33
CA PRO A 311 -3.84 -1.63 21.46
C PRO A 311 -3.70 -0.82 22.76
N PHE A 312 -2.54 -0.18 22.97
CA PHE A 312 -2.32 0.69 24.12
C PHE A 312 -3.18 1.95 24.01
N VAL A 313 -3.19 2.59 22.84
CA VAL A 313 -4.02 3.77 22.57
C VAL A 313 -5.50 3.43 22.79
N ALA A 314 -5.98 2.29 22.30
CA ALA A 314 -7.37 1.85 22.50
C ALA A 314 -7.71 1.66 24.00
N ARG A 315 -6.80 1.09 24.80
CA ARG A 315 -6.99 0.94 26.26
C ARG A 315 -7.00 2.29 26.96
N PHE A 316 -6.07 3.17 26.62
CA PHE A 316 -5.93 4.48 27.26
C PHE A 316 -7.11 5.41 26.93
N THR A 317 -7.61 5.39 25.71
CA THR A 317 -8.74 6.22 25.26
C THR A 317 -10.11 5.61 25.59
N GLY A 318 -10.16 4.36 26.05
CA GLY A 318 -11.40 3.66 26.41
C GLY A 318 -12.17 3.07 25.24
N GLY A 319 -11.46 2.63 24.17
CA GLY A 319 -12.02 1.84 23.07
C GLY A 319 -11.50 2.24 21.69
N SER A 320 -11.67 1.33 20.71
CA SER A 320 -11.15 1.48 19.34
C SER A 320 -11.68 2.71 18.62
N GLU A 321 -12.95 3.12 18.82
CA GLU A 321 -13.51 4.34 18.20
C GLU A 321 -12.79 5.61 18.67
N ARG A 322 -12.50 5.73 19.97
CA ARG A 322 -11.77 6.87 20.52
C ARG A 322 -10.29 6.83 20.15
N ALA A 323 -9.72 5.64 20.01
CA ALA A 323 -8.37 5.46 19.52
C ALA A 323 -8.22 5.97 18.08
N VAL A 324 -9.16 5.68 17.19
CA VAL A 324 -9.19 6.22 15.83
C VAL A 324 -9.30 7.75 15.86
N LEU A 325 -10.20 8.31 16.69
CA LEU A 325 -10.32 9.77 16.85
C LEU A 325 -9.00 10.42 17.27
N ALA A 326 -8.33 9.88 18.30
CA ALA A 326 -7.05 10.40 18.79
C ALA A 326 -5.95 10.28 17.72
N SER A 327 -5.90 9.16 17.01
CA SER A 327 -4.95 8.91 15.94
C SER A 327 -5.11 9.89 14.77
N LEU A 328 -6.35 10.15 14.34
CA LEU A 328 -6.63 11.15 13.30
C LEU A 328 -6.34 12.58 13.77
N GLY A 329 -6.57 12.88 15.05
CA GLY A 329 -6.16 14.14 15.66
C GLY A 329 -4.64 14.34 15.56
N LEU A 330 -3.85 13.28 15.77
CA LEU A 330 -2.40 13.32 15.62
C LEU A 330 -1.98 13.54 14.16
N VAL A 331 -2.66 12.90 13.20
CA VAL A 331 -2.45 13.13 11.75
C VAL A 331 -2.72 14.59 11.40
N ALA A 332 -3.87 15.13 11.84
CA ALA A 332 -4.24 16.52 11.56
C ALA A 332 -3.24 17.50 12.17
N LEU A 333 -2.76 17.25 13.41
CA LEU A 333 -1.70 18.04 14.04
C LEU A 333 -0.42 18.00 13.20
N GLY A 334 0.03 16.82 12.77
CA GLY A 334 1.22 16.67 11.93
C GLY A 334 1.13 17.46 10.62
N LEU A 335 0.01 17.37 9.91
CA LEU A 335 -0.25 18.14 8.68
C LEU A 335 -0.30 19.66 8.95
N THR A 336 -0.86 20.08 10.08
CA THR A 336 -0.89 21.49 10.48
C THR A 336 0.52 22.02 10.74
N LEU A 337 1.38 21.25 11.43
CA LEU A 337 2.78 21.61 11.65
C LEU A 337 3.55 21.74 10.32
N LEU A 338 3.32 20.82 9.38
CA LEU A 338 3.89 20.91 8.02
C LEU A 338 3.42 22.19 7.30
N GLY A 339 2.15 22.53 7.41
CA GLY A 339 1.59 23.74 6.82
C GLY A 339 2.16 25.01 7.44
N LEU A 340 2.17 25.12 8.76
CA LEU A 340 2.67 26.32 9.47
C LEU A 340 4.15 26.59 9.19
N THR A 341 4.92 25.56 8.89
CA THR A 341 6.36 25.66 8.59
C THR A 341 6.67 25.74 7.09
N ALA A 342 5.65 25.74 6.22
CA ALA A 342 5.85 25.56 4.77
C ALA A 342 6.68 26.67 4.10
N HIS A 343 6.62 27.90 4.61
CA HIS A 343 7.37 29.05 4.08
C HIS A 343 8.74 29.26 4.74
N SER A 344 9.03 28.56 5.83
CA SER A 344 10.26 28.77 6.58
C SER A 344 11.29 27.67 6.32
N MET A 345 12.52 28.08 6.02
CA MET A 345 13.69 27.21 5.83
C MET A 345 14.62 27.24 7.03
N SER A 346 14.20 27.81 8.18
CA SER A 346 15.01 27.81 9.41
C SER A 346 15.15 26.40 9.97
N THR A 347 16.22 26.16 10.71
CA THR A 347 16.47 24.86 11.37
C THR A 347 15.32 24.44 12.29
N LEU A 348 14.74 25.41 13.03
CA LEU A 348 13.59 25.13 13.89
C LEU A 348 12.36 24.71 13.07
N ALA A 349 12.04 25.43 11.99
CA ALA A 349 10.93 25.08 11.13
C ALA A 349 11.12 23.72 10.46
N THR A 350 12.35 23.39 10.06
CA THR A 350 12.69 22.07 9.53
C THR A 350 12.50 20.97 10.59
N ALA A 351 12.96 21.17 11.81
CA ALA A 351 12.75 20.20 12.90
C ALA A 351 11.26 20.00 13.21
N VAL A 352 10.47 21.08 13.25
CA VAL A 352 9.00 21.01 13.42
C VAL A 352 8.34 20.28 12.27
N ALA A 353 8.79 20.49 11.02
CA ALA A 353 8.27 19.79 9.85
C ALA A 353 8.58 18.28 9.89
N VAL A 354 9.80 17.91 10.25
CA VAL A 354 10.20 16.50 10.43
C VAL A 354 9.34 15.83 11.51
N THR A 355 9.13 16.52 12.62
CA THR A 355 8.22 16.06 13.69
C THR A 355 6.81 15.90 13.17
N GLY A 356 6.27 16.90 12.44
CA GLY A 356 4.94 16.82 11.81
C GLY A 356 4.79 15.64 10.88
N TYR A 357 5.80 15.38 10.05
CA TYR A 357 5.85 14.23 9.15
C TYR A 357 5.76 12.90 9.93
N GLY A 358 6.57 12.75 10.97
CA GLY A 358 6.54 11.56 11.83
C GLY A 358 5.20 11.37 12.53
N LEU A 359 4.56 12.45 13.01
CA LEU A 359 3.24 12.40 13.65
C LEU A 359 2.15 11.92 12.69
N VAL A 360 2.20 12.32 11.41
CA VAL A 360 1.23 11.82 10.42
C VAL A 360 1.35 10.30 10.30
N TYR A 361 2.55 9.77 10.10
CA TYR A 361 2.74 8.32 9.95
C TYR A 361 2.43 7.55 11.24
N LEU A 362 2.80 8.09 12.40
CA LEU A 362 2.47 7.49 13.70
C LEU A 362 0.95 7.40 13.90
N GLY A 363 0.22 8.47 13.56
CA GLY A 363 -1.23 8.50 13.65
C GLY A 363 -1.90 7.53 12.68
N LEU A 364 -1.48 7.50 11.40
CA LEU A 364 -1.99 6.54 10.42
C LEU A 364 -1.73 5.09 10.86
N GLY A 365 -0.53 4.82 11.39
CA GLY A 365 -0.17 3.50 11.92
C GLY A 365 -1.05 3.08 13.10
N ALA A 366 -1.39 3.99 14.01
CA ALA A 366 -2.23 3.69 15.16
C ALA A 366 -3.72 3.58 14.79
N ALA A 367 -4.19 4.27 13.74
CA ALA A 367 -5.58 4.19 13.28
C ALA A 367 -5.91 2.83 12.65
N GLY A 368 -5.05 2.31 11.75
CA GLY A 368 -5.32 1.13 10.93
C GLY A 368 -5.75 -0.12 11.71
N PRO A 369 -4.99 -0.61 12.70
CA PRO A 369 -5.39 -1.79 13.48
C PRO A 369 -6.71 -1.60 14.24
N ASN A 370 -6.99 -0.39 14.75
CA ASN A 370 -8.23 -0.08 15.44
C ASN A 370 -9.43 -0.06 14.49
N GLU A 371 -9.28 0.48 13.28
CA GLU A 371 -10.29 0.43 12.22
C GLU A 371 -10.57 -1.00 11.78
N ASN A 372 -9.52 -1.80 11.57
CA ASN A 372 -9.63 -3.20 11.19
C ASN A 372 -10.37 -4.03 12.27
N ASP A 373 -10.07 -3.81 13.56
CA ASP A 373 -10.80 -4.45 14.67
C ASP A 373 -12.30 -4.13 14.60
N LEU A 374 -12.64 -2.85 14.41
CA LEU A 374 -14.03 -2.41 14.28
C LEU A 374 -14.71 -3.01 13.05
N LEU A 375 -14.02 -3.05 11.90
CA LEU A 375 -14.53 -3.64 10.67
C LEU A 375 -14.78 -5.14 10.81
N HIS A 376 -13.83 -5.87 11.38
CA HIS A 376 -13.92 -7.32 11.53
C HIS A 376 -15.02 -7.77 12.48
N ARG A 377 -15.36 -6.96 13.47
CA ARG A 377 -16.50 -7.22 14.37
C ARG A 377 -17.86 -6.96 13.72
N ARG A 378 -17.89 -6.20 12.61
CA ARG A 378 -19.14 -5.75 11.98
C ARG A 378 -19.51 -6.55 10.73
N VAL A 379 -18.53 -7.13 10.05
CA VAL A 379 -18.68 -7.77 8.75
C VAL A 379 -18.30 -9.25 8.84
N ASP A 380 -19.12 -10.12 8.26
CA ASP A 380 -18.84 -11.55 8.14
C ASP A 380 -17.65 -11.83 7.18
N ALA A 381 -17.19 -13.07 7.14
CA ALA A 381 -16.04 -13.45 6.32
C ALA A 381 -16.25 -13.17 4.81
N SER A 382 -17.48 -13.30 4.32
CA SER A 382 -17.82 -13.07 2.90
C SER A 382 -17.84 -11.59 2.51
N GLY A 383 -18.29 -10.72 3.43
CA GLY A 383 -18.34 -9.27 3.22
C GLY A 383 -16.99 -8.57 3.47
N ARG A 384 -16.06 -9.20 4.19
CA ARG A 384 -14.79 -8.61 4.63
C ARG A 384 -13.90 -8.22 3.47
N ALA A 385 -13.72 -9.12 2.49
CA ALA A 385 -12.93 -8.84 1.30
C ALA A 385 -13.49 -7.64 0.51
N THR A 386 -14.82 -7.60 0.33
CA THR A 386 -15.50 -6.48 -0.34
C THR A 386 -15.30 -5.16 0.42
N ALA A 387 -15.40 -5.17 1.76
CA ALA A 387 -15.22 -3.98 2.58
C ALA A 387 -13.79 -3.42 2.48
N LEU A 388 -12.77 -4.29 2.52
CA LEU A 388 -11.36 -3.89 2.36
C LEU A 388 -11.07 -3.34 0.96
N SER A 389 -11.63 -3.96 -0.10
CA SER A 389 -11.47 -3.45 -1.46
C SER A 389 -12.12 -2.08 -1.65
N VAL A 390 -13.31 -1.85 -1.06
CA VAL A 390 -13.98 -0.54 -1.12
C VAL A 390 -13.24 0.49 -0.28
N GLN A 391 -12.62 0.09 0.83
CA GLN A 391 -11.75 0.96 1.64
C GLN A 391 -10.53 1.41 0.84
N SER A 392 -9.83 0.49 0.17
CA SER A 392 -8.71 0.79 -0.73
C SER A 392 -9.13 1.73 -1.88
N LEU A 393 -10.27 1.44 -2.51
CA LEU A 393 -10.84 2.27 -3.57
C LEU A 393 -11.13 3.70 -3.08
N SER A 394 -11.74 3.85 -1.91
CA SER A 394 -12.06 5.16 -1.31
C SER A 394 -10.79 5.97 -1.04
N LEU A 395 -9.76 5.33 -0.49
CA LEU A 395 -8.45 5.93 -0.26
C LEU A 395 -7.84 6.45 -1.56
N GLN A 396 -7.78 5.61 -2.60
CA GLN A 396 -7.14 5.96 -3.87
C GLN A 396 -7.88 7.05 -4.64
N LEU A 397 -9.22 7.02 -4.67
CA LEU A 397 -10.03 8.06 -5.32
C LEU A 397 -9.83 9.43 -4.67
N VAL A 398 -9.83 9.47 -3.33
CA VAL A 398 -9.64 10.74 -2.62
C VAL A 398 -8.17 11.17 -2.67
N ALA A 399 -7.20 10.25 -2.65
CA ALA A 399 -5.80 10.57 -2.87
C ALA A 399 -5.57 11.23 -4.24
N ALA A 400 -6.18 10.68 -5.30
CA ALA A 400 -6.11 11.28 -6.64
C ALA A 400 -6.69 12.71 -6.67
N GLY A 401 -7.90 12.91 -6.12
CA GLY A 401 -8.54 14.23 -6.08
C GLY A 401 -7.81 15.25 -5.20
N ALA A 402 -7.35 14.82 -4.02
CA ALA A 402 -6.60 15.67 -3.10
C ALA A 402 -5.21 16.02 -3.66
N GLY A 403 -4.54 15.08 -4.32
CA GLY A 403 -3.28 15.33 -5.01
C GLY A 403 -3.44 16.36 -6.13
N LEU A 404 -4.45 16.20 -6.98
CA LEU A 404 -4.79 17.19 -8.03
C LEU A 404 -5.05 18.58 -7.42
N ALA A 405 -5.86 18.64 -6.37
CA ALA A 405 -6.12 19.91 -5.68
C ALA A 405 -4.82 20.52 -5.12
N ALA A 406 -4.01 19.72 -4.43
CA ALA A 406 -2.74 20.19 -3.87
C ALA A 406 -1.76 20.67 -4.94
N GLY A 407 -1.71 20.01 -6.10
CA GLY A 407 -0.81 20.37 -7.21
C GLY A 407 -1.23 21.65 -7.95
N THR A 408 -2.50 22.03 -7.90
CA THR A 408 -3.02 23.25 -8.53
C THR A 408 -3.02 24.47 -7.61
N LEU A 409 -2.89 24.26 -6.31
CA LEU A 409 -2.83 25.34 -5.33
C LEU A 409 -1.44 25.98 -5.29
N PRO A 410 -1.34 27.27 -4.86
CA PRO A 410 -0.04 27.89 -4.62
C PRO A 410 0.79 27.08 -3.63
N THR A 411 2.09 26.97 -3.90
CA THR A 411 3.03 26.35 -2.96
C THR A 411 3.04 27.12 -1.64
N GLY A 412 2.97 26.39 -0.52
CA GLY A 412 2.92 27.02 0.80
C GLY A 412 2.01 26.27 1.79
N PRO A 413 1.43 26.97 2.79
CA PRO A 413 0.63 26.37 3.85
C PRO A 413 -0.67 25.73 3.38
N LEU A 414 -1.32 26.32 2.37
CA LEU A 414 -2.70 26.02 2.01
C LEU A 414 -2.97 24.54 1.67
N PRO A 415 -2.17 23.86 0.82
CA PRO A 415 -2.40 22.45 0.52
C PRO A 415 -2.33 21.55 1.77
N TRP A 416 -1.40 21.83 2.67
CA TRP A 416 -1.24 21.08 3.92
C TRP A 416 -2.42 21.29 4.88
N LEU A 417 -2.86 22.55 5.04
CA LEU A 417 -3.97 22.90 5.92
C LEU A 417 -5.31 22.36 5.40
N LEU A 418 -5.49 22.30 4.07
CA LEU A 418 -6.66 21.63 3.49
C LEU A 418 -6.64 20.12 3.74
N ALA A 419 -5.51 19.46 3.58
CA ALA A 419 -5.38 18.06 3.96
C ALA A 419 -5.66 17.83 5.46
N ALA A 420 -5.14 18.71 6.33
CA ALA A 420 -5.43 18.69 7.77
C ALA A 420 -6.93 18.85 8.05
N ALA A 421 -7.60 19.77 7.35
CA ALA A 421 -9.05 20.00 7.49
C ALA A 421 -9.87 18.77 7.07
N VAL A 422 -9.49 18.11 5.97
CA VAL A 422 -10.13 16.86 5.52
C VAL A 422 -9.96 15.75 6.57
N VAL A 423 -8.76 15.59 7.13
CA VAL A 423 -8.50 14.60 8.20
C VAL A 423 -9.29 14.97 9.46
N MET A 424 -9.34 16.25 9.83
CA MET A 424 -10.12 16.69 10.97
C MET A 424 -11.62 16.45 10.78
N ALA A 425 -12.15 16.68 9.59
CA ALA A 425 -13.53 16.34 9.26
C ALA A 425 -13.79 14.82 9.40
N GLY A 426 -12.84 13.98 8.95
CA GLY A 426 -12.87 12.53 9.19
C GLY A 426 -12.86 12.18 10.67
N ALA A 427 -12.01 12.85 11.47
CA ALA A 427 -11.91 12.64 12.91
C ALA A 427 -13.22 13.00 13.64
N LEU A 428 -13.87 14.08 13.25
CA LEU A 428 -15.14 14.54 13.87
C LEU A 428 -16.27 13.52 13.73
N LEU A 429 -16.22 12.63 12.74
CA LEU A 429 -17.18 11.53 12.61
C LEU A 429 -17.13 10.55 13.79
N TRP A 430 -16.02 10.47 14.51
CA TRP A 430 -15.78 9.56 15.64
C TRP A 430 -16.08 10.18 17.00
N VAL A 431 -16.46 11.44 17.08
CA VAL A 431 -16.85 12.12 18.33
C VAL A 431 -18.11 11.50 18.92
N ARG A 432 -19.06 11.10 18.06
CA ARG A 432 -20.29 10.41 18.50
C ARG A 432 -20.10 8.90 18.40
N ARG A 433 -20.41 8.14 19.44
CA ARG A 433 -20.36 6.67 19.38
C ARG A 433 -21.32 6.15 18.30
N ALA A 434 -20.90 5.11 17.58
CA ALA A 434 -21.79 4.39 16.68
C ALA A 434 -22.88 3.68 17.50
N ALA A 435 -24.10 3.63 16.99
CA ALA A 435 -25.16 2.83 17.60
C ALA A 435 -24.74 1.35 17.63
N PRO A 436 -25.06 0.60 18.70
CA PRO A 436 -24.77 -0.82 18.76
C PRO A 436 -25.36 -1.55 17.55
N ALA A 437 -24.66 -2.60 17.08
CA ALA A 437 -25.14 -3.40 15.97
C ALA A 437 -26.54 -3.96 16.30
N LYS A 438 -27.49 -3.86 15.36
CA LYS A 438 -28.67 -4.70 15.43
C LYS A 438 -28.21 -6.17 15.38
N PRO A 439 -28.65 -7.05 16.30
CA PRO A 439 -28.31 -8.46 16.20
C PRO A 439 -28.67 -9.00 14.82
N LEU A 440 -27.76 -9.77 14.22
CA LEU A 440 -28.06 -10.46 12.96
C LEU A 440 -29.27 -11.36 13.18
N PRO A 441 -30.24 -11.41 12.25
CA PRO A 441 -31.35 -12.37 12.34
C PRO A 441 -30.75 -13.79 12.35
N GLY A 442 -30.90 -14.50 13.48
CA GLY A 442 -30.37 -15.86 13.68
C GLY A 442 -29.21 -16.01 14.65
N ALA A 443 -28.66 -14.95 15.24
CA ALA A 443 -27.74 -15.07 16.36
C ALA A 443 -28.53 -15.55 17.61
N VAL A 444 -28.31 -16.78 18.01
CA VAL A 444 -28.82 -17.34 19.29
C VAL A 444 -28.14 -16.53 20.41
N PRO A 445 -28.90 -15.92 21.34
CA PRO A 445 -28.28 -15.26 22.47
C PRO A 445 -27.58 -16.34 23.31
N HIS A 446 -26.24 -16.19 23.46
CA HIS A 446 -25.55 -16.93 24.52
C HIS A 446 -26.04 -16.37 25.84
N THR A 447 -27.06 -17.03 26.39
CA THR A 447 -27.55 -16.76 27.74
C THR A 447 -26.45 -17.18 28.71
N GLU A 448 -25.99 -16.23 29.51
CA GLU A 448 -25.04 -16.41 30.64
C GLU A 448 -25.59 -17.37 31.73
N THR A 449 -26.62 -18.12 31.44
CA THR A 449 -27.31 -18.99 32.41
C THR A 449 -26.63 -20.35 32.59
N GLU A 450 -25.69 -20.76 31.72
CA GLU A 450 -24.99 -22.05 31.91
C GLU A 450 -23.77 -21.98 32.83
N ALA A 451 -23.21 -20.80 33.07
CA ALA A 451 -22.07 -20.66 33.97
C ALA A 451 -22.44 -20.74 35.46
N SER A 452 -23.70 -20.48 35.82
CA SER A 452 -24.16 -20.55 37.21
C SER A 452 -24.57 -21.97 37.64
N ALA A 453 -24.91 -22.84 36.69
CA ALA A 453 -25.33 -24.23 37.02
C ALA A 453 -24.13 -25.16 37.26
N ALA A 454 -22.91 -24.82 36.74
CA ALA A 454 -21.73 -25.64 36.90
C ALA A 454 -20.97 -25.41 38.23
N VAL A 455 -21.31 -24.35 38.98
CA VAL A 455 -20.66 -24.02 40.28
C VAL A 455 -21.40 -24.63 41.46
N SER A 456 -22.68 -25.04 41.32
CA SER A 456 -23.48 -25.62 42.42
C SER A 456 -23.47 -27.15 42.52
N ALA A 457 -22.73 -27.85 41.64
CA ALA A 457 -22.66 -29.33 41.63
C ALA A 457 -21.22 -29.83 41.83
N ARG A 458 -20.60 -29.47 42.97
CA ARG A 458 -19.48 -30.25 43.53
C ARG A 458 -19.80 -30.52 45.01
N PRO A 459 -19.80 -31.83 45.43
CA PRO A 459 -20.03 -32.26 46.80
C PRO A 459 -18.89 -31.86 47.74
#